data_70741108da47cbaface6fab9a6e92ebe
#
_entry.id   70741108da47cbaface6fab9a6e92ebe
#
_cell.length_a   1.000
_cell.length_b   1.000
_cell.length_c   1.000
_cell.angle_alpha   90.00
_cell.angle_beta   90.00
_cell.angle_gamma   90.00
#
_symmetry.space_group_name_H-M   'P 1'
#
loop_
_entity.id
_entity.type
_entity.pdbx_description
1 polymer ?
#
loop_
_entity_poly.entity_id
_entity_poly.type
_entity_poly.pdbx_seq_one_letter_code
_entity_poly.pdbx_strand_id
1 'polypeptide(L)' 'MASTTTDAVLGYDEALATFDPVMGLEVHVELGTATKMFDAAPNTFGGGPNTNVTPVSLGLPGALPAVNGRAVEYAVRIGL' A
#
# COMPACT_ATOMS: atom_id res chain seq x y z
N MET A 1 -25.87 17.72 28.76
CA MET A 1 -26.09 16.80 28.14
C MET A 1 -25.04 15.97 27.69
N ALA A 2 -24.35 15.60 28.42
CA ALA A 2 -23.23 14.90 28.04
C ALA A 2 -23.44 13.58 27.44
N SER A 3 -24.51 13.04 27.67
CA SER A 3 -24.76 11.75 27.17
C SER A 3 -24.76 11.63 25.71
N THR A 4 -24.55 12.72 25.08
CA THR A 4 -24.60 12.71 23.68
C THR A 4 -23.64 11.77 23.03
N THR A 5 -22.55 11.46 23.66
CA THR A 5 -21.61 10.52 23.07
C THR A 5 -22.24 9.16 22.88
N THR A 6 -23.02 8.71 23.86
CA THR A 6 -23.70 7.43 23.73
C THR A 6 -24.79 7.48 22.67
N ASP A 7 -25.48 8.61 22.60
CA ASP A 7 -26.55 8.77 21.65
C ASP A 7 -26.05 8.85 20.21
N ALA A 8 -24.79 9.19 20.03
CA ALA A 8 -24.19 9.27 18.70
C ALA A 8 -23.80 7.92 18.14
N VAL A 9 -23.82 6.86 18.93
CA VAL A 9 -23.42 5.54 18.49
C VAL A 9 -24.66 4.72 18.11
N LEU A 10 -24.72 4.31 16.85
CA LEU A 10 -25.82 3.46 16.35
C LEU A 10 -25.42 2.00 16.41
N GLY A 11 -26.41 1.12 16.61
CA GLY A 11 -26.20 -0.28 16.42
C GLY A 11 -26.10 -0.62 14.95
N TYR A 12 -25.65 -1.84 14.63
CA TYR A 12 -25.42 -2.27 13.27
C TYR A 12 -26.68 -2.19 12.41
N ASP A 13 -27.77 -2.78 12.87
CA ASP A 13 -29.01 -2.80 12.10
C ASP A 13 -29.60 -1.40 11.94
N GLU A 14 -29.51 -0.58 12.97
CA GLU A 14 -30.00 0.77 12.93
C GLU A 14 -29.20 1.63 11.95
N ALA A 15 -27.88 1.47 11.91
CA ALA A 15 -27.04 2.15 10.97
C ALA A 15 -27.36 1.77 9.54
N LEU A 16 -27.57 0.49 9.26
CA LEU A 16 -27.91 0.02 7.91
C LEU A 16 -29.29 0.51 7.46
N ALA A 17 -30.22 0.71 8.41
CA ALA A 17 -31.54 1.22 8.09
C ALA A 17 -31.51 2.72 7.75
N THR A 18 -30.55 3.46 8.32
CA THR A 18 -30.48 4.90 8.20
C THR A 18 -29.51 5.38 7.13
N PHE A 19 -28.39 4.68 6.97
CA PHE A 19 -27.32 5.08 6.08
C PHE A 19 -27.00 4.01 5.04
N ASP A 20 -26.50 4.45 3.91
CA ASP A 20 -25.99 3.56 2.87
C ASP A 20 -24.46 3.48 3.03
N PRO A 21 -23.92 2.38 3.57
CA PRO A 21 -22.50 2.30 3.85
C PRO A 21 -21.68 2.19 2.56
N VAL A 22 -20.70 3.07 2.44
CA VAL A 22 -19.75 3.02 1.33
C VAL A 22 -18.36 2.82 1.93
N MET A 23 -17.67 1.78 1.49
CA MET A 23 -16.37 1.41 2.03
C MET A 23 -15.31 1.38 0.95
N GLY A 24 -14.14 1.93 1.27
CA GLY A 24 -12.96 1.79 0.44
C GLY A 24 -11.89 1.04 1.22
N LEU A 25 -11.17 0.16 0.53
CA LEU A 25 -10.09 -0.59 1.15
C LEU A 25 -8.81 -0.40 0.33
N GLU A 26 -7.72 -0.15 1.03
CA GLU A 26 -6.40 -0.10 0.43
C GLU A 26 -5.54 -1.15 1.10
N VAL A 27 -4.79 -1.90 0.30
CA VAL A 27 -3.91 -2.93 0.81
C VAL A 27 -2.49 -2.65 0.37
N HIS A 28 -1.58 -2.64 1.34
CA HIS A 28 -0.16 -2.48 1.07
C HIS A 28 0.54 -3.79 1.38
N VAL A 29 1.34 -4.28 0.42
CA VAL A 29 2.06 -5.53 0.56
C VAL A 29 3.51 -5.35 0.14
N GLU A 30 4.45 -5.78 0.99
CA GLU A 30 5.85 -5.86 0.65
C GLU A 30 6.19 -7.28 0.24
N LEU A 31 6.54 -7.47 -1.01
CA LEU A 31 6.88 -8.78 -1.55
C LEU A 31 8.33 -9.13 -1.23
N GLY A 32 8.61 -10.43 -1.08
CA GLY A 32 9.96 -10.92 -0.80
C GLY A 32 10.86 -10.98 -2.02
N THR A 33 10.93 -9.90 -2.78
CA THR A 33 11.79 -9.83 -3.97
C THR A 33 13.17 -9.27 -3.63
N ALA A 34 14.15 -9.55 -4.46
CA ALA A 34 15.52 -9.06 -4.25
C ALA A 34 15.63 -7.55 -4.52
N THR A 35 14.84 -7.04 -5.43
CA THR A 35 14.83 -5.62 -5.80
C THR A 35 13.43 -5.05 -5.71
N LYS A 36 13.34 -3.72 -5.73
CA LYS A 36 12.06 -3.01 -5.73
C LYS A 36 11.30 -3.22 -7.04
N MET A 37 10.05 -2.80 -7.10
CA MET A 37 9.17 -3.01 -8.25
C MET A 37 9.67 -2.33 -9.52
N PHE A 38 10.08 -1.09 -9.43
CA PHE A 38 10.50 -0.27 -10.57
C PHE A 38 11.94 0.23 -10.48
N ASP A 39 12.73 -0.33 -9.59
CA ASP A 39 14.07 0.14 -9.31
C ASP A 39 14.95 -1.06 -8.96
N ALA A 40 16.14 -1.13 -9.53
CA ALA A 40 17.08 -2.21 -9.26
C ALA A 40 17.73 -2.12 -7.87
N ALA A 41 17.41 -1.10 -7.08
CA ALA A 41 17.91 -1.00 -5.71
C ALA A 41 17.48 -2.21 -4.88
N PRO A 42 18.31 -2.66 -3.94
CA PRO A 42 17.96 -3.79 -3.10
C PRO A 42 16.69 -3.53 -2.28
N ASN A 43 15.85 -4.57 -2.18
CA ASN A 43 14.66 -4.53 -1.34
C ASN A 43 15.05 -5.09 0.04
N THR A 44 15.89 -4.34 0.77
CA THR A 44 16.37 -4.74 2.08
C THR A 44 15.75 -3.87 3.17
N PHE A 45 15.59 -4.47 4.34
CA PHE A 45 15.02 -3.79 5.49
C PHE A 45 16.13 -3.26 6.41
N GLY A 46 15.92 -2.09 6.98
CA GLY A 46 16.84 -1.56 8.01
C GLY A 46 18.08 -0.87 7.48
N GLY A 47 18.13 -0.53 6.21
CA GLY A 47 19.22 0.27 5.66
C GLY A 47 19.19 1.71 6.16
N GLY A 48 20.30 2.42 6.04
CA GLY A 48 20.37 3.83 6.39
C GLY A 48 19.43 4.67 5.52
N PRO A 49 19.05 5.86 5.99
CA PRO A 49 18.19 6.74 5.21
C PRO A 49 18.76 7.05 3.83
N ASN A 50 17.93 6.96 2.80
CA ASN A 50 18.28 7.31 1.42
C ASN A 50 19.47 6.56 0.83
N THR A 51 19.71 5.32 1.28
CA THR A 51 20.82 4.51 0.79
C THR A 51 20.42 3.48 -0.24
N ASN A 52 19.16 3.05 -0.25
CA ASN A 52 18.65 2.06 -1.20
C ASN A 52 18.04 2.75 -2.42
N VAL A 53 18.87 3.47 -3.17
CA VAL A 53 18.44 4.26 -4.31
C VAL A 53 19.32 4.01 -5.52
N THR A 54 18.75 4.18 -6.71
CA THR A 54 19.47 4.21 -7.98
C THR A 54 19.12 5.51 -8.71
N PRO A 55 19.76 5.81 -9.86
CA PRO A 55 19.37 6.97 -10.66
C PRO A 55 17.88 7.04 -10.97
N VAL A 56 17.21 5.90 -11.11
CA VAL A 56 15.76 5.83 -11.37
C VAL A 56 14.97 6.41 -10.19
N SER A 57 15.25 5.95 -8.97
CA SER A 57 14.53 6.43 -7.80
C SER A 57 14.84 7.89 -7.46
N LEU A 58 15.99 8.36 -7.86
CA LEU A 58 16.37 9.77 -7.70
C LEU A 58 15.76 10.67 -8.78
N GLY A 59 15.18 10.09 -9.81
CA GLY A 59 14.57 10.87 -10.89
C GLY A 59 15.58 11.60 -11.76
N LEU A 60 16.78 11.05 -11.94
CA LEU A 60 17.82 11.69 -12.74
C LEU A 60 17.41 11.74 -14.22
N PRO A 61 17.85 12.78 -14.96
CA PRO A 61 17.51 12.91 -16.38
C PRO A 61 17.92 11.69 -17.20
N GLY A 62 17.02 11.19 -18.02
CA GLY A 62 17.28 10.03 -18.89
C GLY A 62 17.13 8.68 -18.21
N ALA A 63 16.91 8.62 -16.91
CA ALA A 63 16.66 7.38 -16.21
C ALA A 63 15.22 6.94 -16.39
N LEU A 64 15.00 5.69 -16.81
CA LEU A 64 13.68 5.11 -16.99
C LEU A 64 13.53 3.88 -16.12
N PRO A 65 12.35 3.69 -15.50
CA PRO A 65 12.11 2.53 -14.67
C PRO A 65 11.98 1.27 -15.52
N ALA A 66 12.39 0.15 -14.93
CA ALA A 66 12.13 -1.18 -15.47
C ALA A 66 11.40 -1.98 -14.41
N VAL A 67 10.37 -2.73 -14.82
CA VAL A 67 9.56 -3.49 -13.88
C VAL A 67 10.30 -4.75 -13.43
N ASN A 68 10.15 -5.09 -12.13
CA ASN A 68 10.66 -6.34 -11.59
C ASN A 68 9.69 -7.46 -11.94
N GLY A 69 10.09 -8.35 -12.85
CA GLY A 69 9.25 -9.46 -13.31
C GLY A 69 8.81 -10.40 -12.20
N ARG A 70 9.65 -10.63 -11.18
CA ARG A 70 9.29 -11.47 -10.05
C ARG A 70 8.17 -10.86 -9.23
N ALA A 71 8.18 -9.54 -9.06
CA ALA A 71 7.11 -8.84 -8.36
C ALA A 71 5.78 -8.98 -9.12
N VAL A 72 5.80 -8.91 -10.44
CA VAL A 72 4.61 -9.12 -11.26
C VAL A 72 4.09 -10.55 -11.10
N GLU A 73 5.00 -11.55 -11.12
CA GLU A 73 4.62 -12.94 -10.91
C GLU A 73 3.95 -13.14 -9.55
N TYR A 74 4.52 -12.56 -8.49
CA TYR A 74 3.94 -12.66 -7.16
C TYR A 74 2.58 -11.98 -7.06
N ALA A 75 2.43 -10.83 -7.71
CA ALA A 75 1.14 -10.13 -7.73
C ALA A 75 0.05 -10.97 -8.41
N VAL A 76 0.39 -11.64 -9.51
CA VAL A 76 -0.54 -12.55 -10.20
C VAL A 76 -0.94 -13.70 -9.29
N ARG A 77 0.02 -14.30 -8.58
CA ARG A 77 -0.26 -15.40 -7.65
C ARG A 77 -1.19 -14.97 -6.51
N ILE A 78 -0.99 -13.78 -5.98
CA ILE A 78 -1.86 -13.24 -4.92
C ILE A 78 -3.28 -13.06 -5.45
N GLY A 79 -3.43 -12.62 -6.69
CA GLY A 79 -4.74 -12.38 -7.30
C GLY A 79 -5.50 -13.66 -7.70
N LEU A 80 -4.84 -14.77 -7.76
CA LEU A 80 -5.47 -16.03 -8.07
C LEU A 80 -6.09 -16.65 -6.81
#